data_be5bc5d652f6c630c217fc54bc153594
#
_entry.id   be5bc5d652f6c630c217fc54bc153594
#
_cell.length_a   1.000
_cell.length_b   1.000
_cell.length_c   1.000
_cell.angle_alpha   90.00
_cell.angle_beta   90.00
_cell.angle_gamma   90.00
#
_symmetry.space_group_name_H-M   'P 1'
#
loop_
_entity.id
_entity.type
_entity.pdbx_description
1 polymer ?
#
loop_
_entity_poly.entity_id
_entity_poly.type
_entity_poly.pdbx_seq_one_letter_code
_entity_poly.pdbx_strand_id
1 'polypeptide(L)'
;MGLQEVWFILVAVLFTGYFVLEGFDFGVGMHLPVLGRGKHGPERRSAIMKTIGPVWDGNEVWLITAGGALFAAFPDWYATLFSGFYLPLLLILLGLIVRVCAIEWRGKVDDPEWRKWCDWGIVFGSWVPAVLWGVAFANIVRGVPIDADKQYVGGFFDLLNPYALLGGATTAIVFALHGAVFLALKTDGQLRADAVALARRLSVPALVVAGAFGLWTQFAY
;
A
#
# COMPACT_ATOMS: atom_id res chain seq x y z
N MET A 1 31.48 3.67 8.23
CA MET A 1 30.19 4.04 7.70
C MET A 1 30.16 5.54 7.51
N GLY A 2 30.03 6.02 6.29
CA GLY A 2 29.94 7.46 5.99
C GLY A 2 28.52 8.00 6.19
N LEU A 3 28.37 9.32 6.17
CA LEU A 3 27.07 9.98 6.38
C LEU A 3 26.04 9.58 5.32
N GLN A 4 26.43 9.36 4.07
CA GLN A 4 25.56 8.92 3.00
C GLN A 4 24.98 7.51 3.25
N GLU A 5 25.82 6.57 3.72
CA GLU A 5 25.37 5.21 4.06
C GLU A 5 24.36 5.22 5.22
N VAL A 6 24.59 6.06 6.23
CA VAL A 6 23.67 6.23 7.35
C VAL A 6 22.30 6.74 6.83
N TRP A 7 22.28 7.78 5.99
CA TRP A 7 21.03 8.30 5.43
C TRP A 7 20.34 7.30 4.52
N PHE A 8 21.08 6.53 3.72
CA PHE A 8 20.49 5.46 2.90
C PHE A 8 19.76 4.43 3.77
N ILE A 9 20.40 3.98 4.84
CA ILE A 9 19.77 3.04 5.79
C ILE A 9 18.54 3.66 6.45
N LEU A 10 18.61 4.93 6.87
CA LEU A 10 17.47 5.61 7.48
C LEU A 10 16.28 5.73 6.51
N VAL A 11 16.51 6.08 5.25
CA VAL A 11 15.46 6.12 4.23
C VAL A 11 14.85 4.74 4.00
N ALA A 12 15.69 3.69 3.92
CA ALA A 12 15.22 2.31 3.80
C ALA A 12 14.37 1.87 5.02
N VAL A 13 14.76 2.24 6.23
CA VAL A 13 13.99 1.99 7.46
C VAL A 13 12.65 2.72 7.42
N LEU A 14 12.62 3.98 6.97
CA LEU A 14 11.38 4.77 6.88
C LEU A 14 10.38 4.16 5.88
N PHE A 15 10.84 3.78 4.69
CA PHE A 15 9.95 3.09 3.72
C PHE A 15 9.51 1.71 4.21
N THR A 16 10.39 0.95 4.85
CA THR A 16 10.03 -0.34 5.46
C THR A 16 8.99 -0.15 6.56
N GLY A 17 9.19 0.82 7.44
CA GLY A 17 8.23 1.19 8.47
C GLY A 17 6.88 1.59 7.90
N TYR A 18 6.87 2.39 6.83
CA TYR A 18 5.66 2.73 6.11
C TYR A 18 4.91 1.49 5.61
N PHE A 19 5.60 0.56 4.93
CA PHE A 19 4.95 -0.66 4.43
C PHE A 19 4.46 -1.60 5.54
N VAL A 20 5.12 -1.61 6.68
CA VAL A 20 4.66 -2.39 7.85
C VAL A 20 3.42 -1.76 8.47
N LEU A 21 3.40 -0.45 8.64
CA LEU A 21 2.32 0.26 9.32
C LEU A 21 1.13 0.54 8.39
N GLU A 22 1.37 1.11 7.24
CA GLU A 22 0.31 1.42 6.27
C GLU A 22 -0.18 0.18 5.52
N GLY A 23 0.65 -0.87 5.42
CA GLY A 23 0.28 -2.10 4.74
C GLY A 23 -0.94 -2.81 5.34
N PHE A 24 -1.08 -2.84 6.67
CA PHE A 24 -2.29 -3.39 7.27
C PHE A 24 -3.50 -2.46 7.08
N ASP A 25 -3.30 -1.14 7.05
CA ASP A 25 -4.38 -0.18 6.80
C ASP A 25 -4.96 -0.33 5.40
N PHE A 26 -4.09 -0.49 4.37
CA PHE A 26 -4.53 -0.85 3.02
C PHE A 26 -5.29 -2.18 3.02
N GLY A 27 -4.75 -3.20 3.66
CA GLY A 27 -5.38 -4.51 3.75
C GLY A 27 -6.76 -4.46 4.41
N VAL A 28 -6.93 -3.68 5.46
CA VAL A 28 -8.24 -3.45 6.11
C VAL A 28 -9.22 -2.80 5.13
N GLY A 29 -8.81 -1.76 4.41
CA GLY A 29 -9.63 -1.10 3.38
C GLY A 29 -10.04 -2.05 2.26
N MET A 30 -9.12 -2.91 1.79
CA MET A 30 -9.41 -3.93 0.78
C MET A 30 -10.50 -4.92 1.22
N HIS A 31 -10.60 -5.19 2.52
CA HIS A 31 -11.53 -6.19 3.06
C HIS A 31 -12.93 -5.66 3.37
N LEU A 32 -13.17 -4.35 3.26
CA LEU A 32 -14.51 -3.78 3.46
C LEU A 32 -15.61 -4.50 2.64
N PRO A 33 -15.45 -4.76 1.33
CA PRO A 33 -16.48 -5.43 0.54
C PRO A 33 -16.57 -6.93 0.82
N VAL A 34 -15.57 -7.54 1.42
CA VAL A 34 -15.54 -8.98 1.70
C VAL A 34 -16.11 -9.28 3.09
N LEU A 35 -15.58 -8.64 4.12
CA LEU A 35 -15.96 -8.87 5.52
C LEU A 35 -17.17 -8.03 5.95
N GLY A 36 -17.44 -6.93 5.25
CA GLY A 36 -18.59 -6.06 5.50
C GLY A 36 -19.88 -6.46 4.78
N ARG A 37 -20.07 -7.76 4.49
CA ARG A 37 -21.27 -8.30 3.80
C ARG A 37 -22.32 -8.84 4.76
N GLY A 38 -23.52 -9.10 4.21
CA GLY A 38 -24.61 -9.77 4.90
C GLY A 38 -25.54 -8.82 5.63
N LYS A 39 -26.46 -9.39 6.44
CA LYS A 39 -27.52 -8.66 7.12
C LYS A 39 -27.01 -7.55 8.06
N HIS A 40 -25.85 -7.76 8.67
CA HIS A 40 -25.16 -6.79 9.55
C HIS A 40 -23.97 -6.11 8.85
N GLY A 41 -24.04 -5.95 7.54
CA GLY A 41 -22.96 -5.37 6.74
C GLY A 41 -22.56 -3.95 7.15
N PRO A 42 -23.51 -3.02 7.35
CA PRO A 42 -23.19 -1.65 7.78
C PRO A 42 -22.47 -1.58 9.13
N GLU A 43 -22.93 -2.35 10.12
CA GLU A 43 -22.32 -2.44 11.45
C GLU A 43 -20.92 -3.04 11.38
N ARG A 44 -20.76 -4.12 10.59
CA ARG A 44 -19.46 -4.76 10.36
C ARG A 44 -18.46 -3.81 9.71
N ARG A 45 -18.86 -3.08 8.65
CA ARG A 45 -18.00 -2.06 8.02
C ARG A 45 -17.62 -0.95 8.99
N SER A 46 -18.53 -0.51 9.82
CA SER A 46 -18.24 0.48 10.86
C SER A 46 -17.28 -0.07 11.91
N ALA A 47 -17.41 -1.34 12.31
CA ALA A 47 -16.46 -2.01 13.20
C ALA A 47 -15.07 -2.15 12.57
N ILE A 48 -14.99 -2.53 11.29
CA ILE A 48 -13.73 -2.60 10.54
C ILE A 48 -13.04 -1.23 10.52
N MET A 49 -13.75 -0.16 10.16
CA MET A 49 -13.18 1.18 10.10
C MET A 49 -12.69 1.70 11.45
N LYS A 50 -13.36 1.33 12.55
CA LYS A 50 -12.90 1.69 13.91
C LYS A 50 -11.54 1.08 14.28
N THR A 51 -11.10 0.03 13.61
CA THR A 51 -9.81 -0.61 13.92
C THR A 51 -8.62 0.23 13.44
N ILE A 52 -8.76 0.93 12.32
CA ILE A 52 -7.71 1.77 11.73
C ILE A 52 -7.87 3.25 12.07
N GLY A 53 -9.09 3.70 12.39
CA GLY A 53 -9.40 5.10 12.69
C GLY A 53 -8.42 5.79 13.65
N PRO A 54 -7.94 5.17 14.73
CA PRO A 54 -7.00 5.80 15.65
C PRO A 54 -5.55 5.85 15.17
N VAL A 55 -5.16 5.17 14.09
CA VAL A 55 -3.75 4.92 13.74
C VAL A 55 -3.35 5.33 12.31
N TRP A 56 -4.30 5.36 11.36
CA TRP A 56 -4.02 5.59 9.93
C TRP A 56 -3.23 6.89 9.67
N ASP A 57 -3.55 7.98 10.36
CA ASP A 57 -2.89 9.28 10.19
C ASP A 57 -1.40 9.20 10.60
N GLY A 58 -1.11 8.60 11.74
CA GLY A 58 0.25 8.36 12.19
C GLY A 58 1.05 7.43 11.27
N ASN A 59 0.39 6.47 10.63
CA ASN A 59 1.03 5.54 9.71
C ASN A 59 1.42 6.23 8.39
N GLU A 60 0.59 7.12 7.86
CA GLU A 60 0.89 7.89 6.64
C GLU A 60 2.05 8.88 6.83
N VAL A 61 2.31 9.37 8.03
CA VAL A 61 3.45 10.26 8.32
C VAL A 61 4.80 9.61 7.95
N TRP A 62 4.91 8.29 8.04
CA TRP A 62 6.14 7.58 7.64
C TRP A 62 6.49 7.80 6.16
N LEU A 63 5.50 7.84 5.27
CA LEU A 63 5.71 8.14 3.85
C LEU A 63 6.21 9.56 3.64
N ILE A 64 5.58 10.54 4.31
CA ILE A 64 5.97 11.95 4.21
C ILE A 64 7.40 12.13 4.73
N THR A 65 7.73 11.49 5.84
CA THR A 65 9.07 11.52 6.42
C THR A 65 10.11 10.87 5.52
N ALA A 66 9.77 9.70 4.91
CA ALA A 66 10.65 9.02 3.97
C ALA A 66 10.92 9.87 2.72
N GLY A 67 9.88 10.47 2.14
CA GLY A 67 10.01 11.38 0.99
C GLY A 67 10.82 12.63 1.32
N GLY A 68 10.57 13.24 2.47
CA GLY A 68 11.33 14.41 2.94
C GLY A 68 12.81 14.09 3.23
N ALA A 69 13.09 12.94 3.84
CA ALA A 69 14.45 12.45 4.08
C ALA A 69 15.18 12.15 2.77
N LEU A 70 14.49 11.51 1.80
CA LEU A 70 15.04 11.25 0.47
C LEU A 70 15.38 12.56 -0.26
N PHE A 71 14.47 13.53 -0.23
CA PHE A 71 14.68 14.86 -0.83
C PHE A 71 15.89 15.58 -0.20
N ALA A 72 16.02 15.57 1.11
CA ALA A 72 17.08 16.27 1.81
C ALA A 72 18.45 15.59 1.67
N ALA A 73 18.50 14.26 1.73
CA ALA A 73 19.76 13.51 1.72
C ALA A 73 20.23 13.13 0.30
N PHE A 74 19.29 12.92 -0.64
CA PHE A 74 19.56 12.45 -2.01
C PHE A 74 18.70 13.20 -3.04
N PRO A 75 18.91 14.53 -3.23
CA PRO A 75 18.06 15.37 -4.08
C PRO A 75 18.00 14.90 -5.53
N ASP A 76 19.13 14.42 -6.09
CA ASP A 76 19.20 13.91 -7.47
C ASP A 76 18.36 12.63 -7.62
N TRP A 77 18.45 11.71 -6.66
CA TRP A 77 17.66 10.50 -6.67
C TRP A 77 16.16 10.82 -6.52
N TYR A 78 15.82 11.72 -5.60
CA TYR A 78 14.45 12.20 -5.45
C TYR A 78 13.90 12.77 -6.77
N ALA A 79 14.64 13.67 -7.41
CA ALA A 79 14.22 14.31 -8.65
C ALA A 79 14.00 13.30 -9.79
N THR A 80 14.94 12.37 -10.00
CA THR A 80 14.85 11.31 -11.01
C THR A 80 13.67 10.37 -10.74
N LEU A 81 13.48 9.96 -9.48
CA LEU A 81 12.37 9.10 -9.09
C LEU A 81 11.02 9.77 -9.33
N PHE A 82 10.85 11.00 -8.87
CA PHE A 82 9.57 11.71 -8.99
C PHE A 82 9.26 12.13 -10.45
N SER A 83 10.25 12.41 -11.27
CA SER A 83 10.04 12.66 -12.70
C SER A 83 9.72 11.38 -13.46
N GLY A 84 10.49 10.32 -13.25
CA GLY A 84 10.34 9.04 -13.97
C GLY A 84 9.09 8.26 -13.58
N PHE A 85 8.72 8.30 -12.31
CA PHE A 85 7.53 7.64 -11.77
C PHE A 85 6.36 8.61 -11.56
N TYR A 86 6.35 9.76 -12.25
CA TYR A 86 5.35 10.82 -12.04
C TYR A 86 3.91 10.30 -12.06
N LEU A 87 3.52 9.57 -13.09
CA LEU A 87 2.14 9.05 -13.20
C LEU A 87 1.80 8.00 -12.13
N PRO A 88 2.62 6.97 -11.85
CA PRO A 88 2.39 6.05 -10.74
C PRO A 88 2.28 6.76 -9.39
N LEU A 89 3.19 7.68 -9.08
CA LEU A 89 3.19 8.42 -7.82
C LEU A 89 1.98 9.36 -7.71
N LEU A 90 1.58 10.01 -8.81
CA LEU A 90 0.36 10.81 -8.86
C LEU A 90 -0.88 9.94 -8.58
N LEU A 91 -0.98 8.75 -9.16
CA LEU A 91 -2.10 7.84 -8.92
C LEU A 91 -2.12 7.32 -7.48
N ILE A 92 -0.94 7.02 -6.90
CA ILE A 92 -0.82 6.69 -5.47
C ILE A 92 -1.36 7.86 -4.63
N LEU A 93 -0.88 9.08 -4.87
CA LEU A 93 -1.31 10.26 -4.14
C LEU A 93 -2.81 10.50 -4.25
N LEU A 94 -3.38 10.40 -5.45
CA LEU A 94 -4.83 10.52 -5.64
C LEU A 94 -5.60 9.43 -4.89
N GLY A 95 -5.10 8.20 -4.91
CA GLY A 95 -5.67 7.10 -4.13
C GLY A 95 -5.67 7.38 -2.64
N LEU A 96 -4.55 7.87 -2.10
CA LEU A 96 -4.41 8.25 -0.68
C LEU A 96 -5.36 9.40 -0.33
N ILE A 97 -5.44 10.45 -1.13
CA ILE A 97 -6.36 11.59 -0.91
C ILE A 97 -7.81 11.11 -0.87
N VAL A 98 -8.25 10.33 -1.85
CA VAL A 98 -9.61 9.78 -1.89
C VAL A 98 -9.89 8.93 -0.66
N ARG A 99 -8.93 8.07 -0.26
CA ARG A 99 -9.04 7.20 0.91
C ARG A 99 -9.19 8.00 2.20
N VAL A 100 -8.33 8.98 2.43
CA VAL A 100 -8.34 9.83 3.63
C VAL A 100 -9.64 10.60 3.74
N CYS A 101 -10.06 11.27 2.66
CA CYS A 101 -11.35 11.98 2.63
C CYS A 101 -12.50 11.04 2.93
N ALA A 102 -12.47 9.82 2.36
CA ALA A 102 -13.52 8.83 2.58
C ALA A 102 -13.55 8.31 4.03
N ILE A 103 -12.39 8.06 4.66
CA ILE A 103 -12.30 7.64 6.06
C ILE A 103 -12.87 8.72 6.99
N GLU A 104 -12.41 9.96 6.82
CA GLU A 104 -12.80 11.09 7.69
C GLU A 104 -14.27 11.48 7.55
N TRP A 105 -14.81 11.44 6.34
CA TRP A 105 -16.15 11.95 6.09
C TRP A 105 -17.25 10.88 6.14
N ARG A 106 -16.88 9.60 6.14
CA ARG A 106 -17.81 8.47 6.17
C ARG A 106 -18.86 8.56 7.28
N GLY A 107 -18.45 9.00 8.44
CA GLY A 107 -19.32 9.10 9.63
C GLY A 107 -20.00 10.46 9.84
N LYS A 108 -19.68 11.47 9.01
CA LYS A 108 -20.17 12.85 9.23
C LYS A 108 -21.56 13.11 8.65
N VAL A 109 -21.99 12.26 7.73
CA VAL A 109 -23.32 12.35 7.12
C VAL A 109 -24.08 11.06 7.45
N ASP A 110 -25.30 11.21 7.98
CA ASP A 110 -26.16 10.06 8.31
C ASP A 110 -27.01 9.67 7.09
N ASP A 111 -26.32 9.20 6.04
CA ASP A 111 -26.91 8.74 4.79
C ASP A 111 -26.25 7.42 4.37
N PRO A 112 -27.01 6.34 4.12
CA PRO A 112 -26.48 5.06 3.66
C PRO A 112 -25.77 5.11 2.31
N GLU A 113 -26.25 5.93 1.35
CA GLU A 113 -25.62 6.07 0.04
C GLU A 113 -24.28 6.81 0.15
N TRP A 114 -24.21 7.85 0.97
CA TRP A 114 -22.96 8.52 1.29
C TRP A 114 -21.92 7.55 1.86
N ARG A 115 -22.30 6.75 2.86
CA ARG A 115 -21.41 5.74 3.45
C ARG A 115 -20.93 4.72 2.43
N LYS A 116 -21.76 4.33 1.50
CA LYS A 116 -21.41 3.41 0.42
C LYS A 116 -20.38 4.02 -0.55
N TRP A 117 -20.53 5.28 -0.91
CA TRP A 117 -19.52 5.98 -1.73
C TRP A 117 -18.18 6.10 -1.01
N CYS A 118 -18.21 6.45 0.29
CA CYS A 118 -17.00 6.45 1.11
C CYS A 118 -16.37 5.05 1.21
N ASP A 119 -17.14 4.00 1.41
CA ASP A 119 -16.65 2.62 1.44
C ASP A 119 -15.92 2.26 0.13
N TRP A 120 -16.47 2.64 -1.04
CA TRP A 120 -15.80 2.44 -2.33
C TRP A 120 -14.56 3.32 -2.50
N GLY A 121 -14.57 4.55 -2.01
CA GLY A 121 -13.41 5.43 -1.97
C GLY A 121 -12.26 4.82 -1.16
N ILE A 122 -12.56 4.23 0.00
CA ILE A 122 -11.59 3.53 0.85
C ILE A 122 -11.03 2.30 0.12
N VAL A 123 -11.89 1.49 -0.50
CA VAL A 123 -11.47 0.30 -1.27
C VAL A 123 -10.54 0.69 -2.41
N PHE A 124 -10.94 1.66 -3.23
CA PHE A 124 -10.13 2.17 -4.33
C PHE A 124 -8.78 2.71 -3.85
N GLY A 125 -8.82 3.61 -2.85
CA GLY A 125 -7.62 4.23 -2.28
C GLY A 125 -6.74 3.27 -1.48
N SER A 126 -7.19 2.04 -1.22
CA SER A 126 -6.38 0.97 -0.64
C SER A 126 -5.75 0.08 -1.71
N TRP A 127 -6.49 -0.31 -2.75
CA TRP A 127 -5.98 -1.18 -3.82
C TRP A 127 -4.96 -0.48 -4.72
N VAL A 128 -5.24 0.78 -5.11
CA VAL A 128 -4.36 1.51 -6.04
C VAL A 128 -2.96 1.70 -5.47
N PRO A 129 -2.76 2.27 -4.27
CA PRO A 129 -1.44 2.40 -3.68
C PRO A 129 -0.79 1.04 -3.43
N ALA A 130 -1.52 0.05 -2.94
CA ALA A 130 -0.97 -1.27 -2.64
C ALA A 130 -0.36 -1.96 -3.86
N VAL A 131 -0.97 -1.86 -5.03
CA VAL A 131 -0.43 -2.39 -6.28
C VAL A 131 0.70 -1.53 -6.80
N LEU A 132 0.50 -0.20 -6.88
CA LEU A 132 1.46 0.70 -7.52
C LEU A 132 2.77 0.84 -6.74
N TRP A 133 2.76 0.75 -5.42
CA TRP A 133 3.99 0.68 -4.63
C TRP A 133 4.84 -0.55 -5.00
N GLY A 134 4.21 -1.71 -5.14
CA GLY A 134 4.92 -2.92 -5.56
C GLY A 134 5.48 -2.81 -6.98
N VAL A 135 4.72 -2.22 -7.91
CA VAL A 135 5.19 -1.92 -9.27
C VAL A 135 6.40 -0.96 -9.24
N ALA A 136 6.32 0.10 -8.44
CA ALA A 136 7.39 1.09 -8.34
C ALA A 136 8.68 0.49 -7.76
N PHE A 137 8.60 -0.20 -6.62
CA PHE A 137 9.77 -0.81 -5.99
C PHE A 137 10.36 -1.95 -6.83
N ALA A 138 9.55 -2.74 -7.50
CA ALA A 138 10.06 -3.76 -8.42
C ALA A 138 10.84 -3.15 -9.60
N ASN A 139 10.38 -2.01 -10.16
CA ASN A 139 11.13 -1.31 -11.18
C ASN A 139 12.43 -0.71 -10.65
N ILE A 140 12.47 -0.23 -9.40
CA ILE A 140 13.72 0.23 -8.78
C ILE A 140 14.72 -0.92 -8.66
N VAL A 141 14.28 -2.09 -8.22
CA VAL A 141 15.12 -3.31 -8.12
C VAL A 141 15.60 -3.78 -9.48
N ARG A 142 14.70 -3.81 -10.47
CA ARG A 142 15.03 -4.18 -11.84
C ARG A 142 16.04 -3.21 -12.50
N GLY A 143 16.03 -1.95 -12.08
CA GLY A 143 16.66 -0.84 -12.77
C GLY A 143 15.76 -0.26 -13.87
N VAL A 144 15.83 1.04 -14.05
CA VAL A 144 15.12 1.79 -15.09
C VAL A 144 16.10 2.53 -15.98
N PRO A 145 15.81 2.73 -17.28
CA PRO A 145 16.71 3.43 -18.17
C PRO A 145 16.79 4.91 -17.79
N ILE A 146 18.03 5.35 -17.47
CA ILE A 146 18.35 6.72 -17.07
C ILE A 146 19.45 7.23 -18.00
N ASP A 147 19.32 8.43 -18.55
CA ASP A 147 20.33 9.06 -19.37
C ASP A 147 21.47 9.71 -18.57
N ALA A 148 22.42 10.33 -19.28
CA ALA A 148 23.56 11.02 -18.68
C ALA A 148 23.15 12.23 -17.83
N ASP A 149 21.99 12.81 -18.11
CA ASP A 149 21.41 13.96 -17.38
C ASP A 149 20.55 13.52 -16.21
N LYS A 150 20.61 12.22 -15.84
CA LYS A 150 19.84 11.59 -14.76
C LYS A 150 18.32 11.62 -14.98
N GLN A 151 17.87 11.70 -16.26
CA GLN A 151 16.45 11.68 -16.59
C GLN A 151 16.01 10.27 -16.98
N TYR A 152 14.81 9.90 -16.56
CA TYR A 152 14.17 8.68 -17.02
C TYR A 152 13.77 8.81 -18.50
N VAL A 153 14.25 7.89 -19.33
CA VAL A 153 14.01 7.92 -20.80
C VAL A 153 13.00 6.86 -21.26
N GLY A 154 12.43 6.09 -20.36
CA GLY A 154 11.36 5.12 -20.67
C GLY A 154 9.97 5.75 -20.69
N GLY A 155 8.98 4.99 -21.19
CA GLY A 155 7.57 5.34 -21.17
C GLY A 155 6.85 4.82 -19.91
N PHE A 156 5.64 5.33 -19.67
CA PHE A 156 4.79 4.85 -18.57
C PHE A 156 4.53 3.34 -18.64
N PHE A 157 4.25 2.83 -19.85
CA PHE A 157 3.96 1.40 -20.04
C PHE A 157 5.18 0.49 -19.84
N ASP A 158 6.40 1.01 -19.94
CA ASP A 158 7.63 0.25 -19.66
C ASP A 158 7.75 -0.11 -18.17
N LEU A 159 7.09 0.68 -17.31
CA LEU A 159 6.99 0.40 -15.88
C LEU A 159 6.01 -0.74 -15.57
N LEU A 160 5.11 -1.09 -16.49
CA LEU A 160 4.11 -2.16 -16.34
C LEU A 160 4.61 -3.50 -16.93
N ASN A 161 5.89 -3.78 -16.79
CA ASN A 161 6.47 -5.04 -17.23
C ASN A 161 6.06 -6.22 -16.31
N PRO A 162 6.18 -7.48 -16.77
CA PRO A 162 5.72 -8.66 -16.01
C PRO A 162 6.33 -8.79 -14.62
N TYR A 163 7.61 -8.44 -14.44
CA TYR A 163 8.27 -8.48 -13.15
C TYR A 163 7.69 -7.43 -12.19
N ALA A 164 7.49 -6.21 -12.67
CA ALA A 164 6.89 -5.14 -11.89
C ALA A 164 5.43 -5.43 -11.52
N LEU A 165 4.66 -6.03 -12.45
CA LEU A 165 3.29 -6.48 -12.16
C LEU A 165 3.25 -7.58 -11.11
N LEU A 166 4.21 -8.51 -11.12
CA LEU A 166 4.35 -9.51 -10.05
C LEU A 166 4.70 -8.84 -8.71
N GLY A 167 5.56 -7.80 -8.71
CA GLY A 167 5.83 -6.97 -7.53
C GLY A 167 4.57 -6.31 -6.98
N GLY A 168 3.74 -5.72 -7.87
CA GLY A 168 2.44 -5.15 -7.50
C GLY A 168 1.46 -6.18 -6.92
N ALA A 169 1.40 -7.38 -7.52
CA ALA A 169 0.59 -8.47 -6.99
C ALA A 169 1.10 -8.94 -5.61
N THR A 170 2.42 -8.95 -5.42
CA THR A 170 3.07 -9.33 -4.16
C THR A 170 2.69 -8.38 -3.03
N THR A 171 2.86 -7.08 -3.22
CA THR A 171 2.50 -6.09 -2.19
C THR A 171 1.00 -6.12 -1.90
N ALA A 172 0.15 -6.18 -2.93
CA ALA A 172 -1.29 -6.24 -2.75
C ALA A 172 -1.73 -7.46 -1.92
N ILE A 173 -1.21 -8.66 -2.22
CA ILE A 173 -1.63 -9.87 -1.50
C ILE A 173 -1.04 -9.93 -0.09
N VAL A 174 0.19 -9.44 0.11
CA VAL A 174 0.82 -9.35 1.43
C VAL A 174 0.08 -8.35 2.31
N PHE A 175 -0.29 -7.18 1.79
CA PHE A 175 -1.08 -6.20 2.53
C PHE A 175 -2.50 -6.71 2.82
N ALA A 176 -3.13 -7.41 1.87
CA ALA A 176 -4.40 -8.07 2.12
C ALA A 176 -4.30 -9.10 3.27
N LEU A 177 -3.29 -9.95 3.27
CA LEU A 177 -3.04 -10.89 4.36
C LEU A 177 -2.79 -10.16 5.69
N HIS A 178 -1.96 -9.12 5.66
CA HIS A 178 -1.63 -8.31 6.84
C HIS A 178 -2.87 -7.65 7.45
N GLY A 179 -3.73 -7.03 6.63
CA GLY A 179 -5.00 -6.47 7.08
C GLY A 179 -5.96 -7.50 7.65
N ALA A 180 -6.04 -8.71 7.06
CA ALA A 180 -6.85 -9.79 7.60
C ALA A 180 -6.36 -10.25 8.98
N VAL A 181 -5.04 -10.36 9.17
CA VAL A 181 -4.43 -10.67 10.47
C VAL A 181 -4.68 -9.55 11.48
N PHE A 182 -4.51 -8.29 11.08
CA PHE A 182 -4.78 -7.15 11.93
C PHE A 182 -6.24 -7.11 12.40
N LEU A 183 -7.19 -7.33 11.49
CA LEU A 183 -8.62 -7.44 11.85
C LEU A 183 -8.90 -8.59 12.81
N ALA A 184 -8.24 -9.73 12.64
CA ALA A 184 -8.36 -10.87 13.55
C ALA A 184 -7.87 -10.54 14.97
N LEU A 185 -6.91 -9.63 15.10
CA LEU A 185 -6.39 -9.17 16.40
C LEU A 185 -7.24 -8.07 17.05
N LYS A 186 -7.89 -7.23 16.23
CA LYS A 186 -8.59 -6.01 16.67
C LYS A 186 -10.11 -6.13 16.73
N THR A 187 -10.69 -7.28 16.33
CA THR A 187 -12.13 -7.50 16.33
C THR A 187 -12.50 -8.73 17.16
N ASP A 188 -13.79 -8.87 17.45
CA ASP A 188 -14.34 -9.96 18.25
C ASP A 188 -15.48 -10.70 17.52
N GLY A 189 -15.94 -11.79 18.13
CA GLY A 189 -17.11 -12.56 17.67
C GLY A 189 -16.97 -13.09 16.24
N GLN A 190 -18.05 -13.00 15.47
CA GLN A 190 -18.12 -13.55 14.11
C GLN A 190 -17.17 -12.81 13.13
N LEU A 191 -16.99 -11.49 13.30
CA LEU A 191 -16.08 -10.73 12.44
C LEU A 191 -14.63 -11.21 12.58
N ARG A 192 -14.19 -11.48 13.80
CA ARG A 192 -12.89 -12.08 14.07
C ARG A 192 -12.76 -13.46 13.43
N ALA A 193 -13.77 -14.32 13.59
CA ALA A 193 -13.74 -15.66 13.01
C ALA A 193 -13.61 -15.63 11.47
N ASP A 194 -14.35 -14.71 10.82
CA ASP A 194 -14.28 -14.50 9.37
C ASP A 194 -12.93 -13.94 8.94
N ALA A 195 -12.35 -13.01 9.71
CA ALA A 195 -11.02 -12.45 9.45
C ALA A 195 -9.93 -13.52 9.56
N VAL A 196 -9.97 -14.39 10.58
CA VAL A 196 -9.07 -15.54 10.72
C VAL A 196 -9.21 -16.50 9.54
N ALA A 197 -10.44 -16.81 9.13
CA ALA A 197 -10.68 -17.70 7.99
C ALA A 197 -10.12 -17.07 6.69
N LEU A 198 -10.28 -15.77 6.51
CA LEU A 198 -9.72 -15.04 5.36
C LEU A 198 -8.19 -15.02 5.39
N ALA A 199 -7.56 -14.74 6.53
CA ALA A 199 -6.11 -14.78 6.67
C ALA A 199 -5.54 -16.16 6.32
N ARG A 200 -6.16 -17.25 6.80
CA ARG A 200 -5.78 -18.61 6.43
C ARG A 200 -5.89 -18.90 4.92
N ARG A 201 -6.93 -18.37 4.25
CA ARG A 201 -7.09 -18.51 2.80
C ARG A 201 -6.05 -17.72 2.01
N LEU A 202 -5.64 -16.56 2.51
CA LEU A 202 -4.65 -15.70 1.86
C LEU A 202 -3.21 -16.14 2.11
N SER A 203 -2.92 -16.90 3.18
CA SER A 203 -1.56 -17.24 3.57
C SER A 203 -0.79 -18.02 2.49
N VAL A 204 -1.41 -19.06 1.89
CA VAL A 204 -0.76 -19.84 0.84
C VAL A 204 -0.56 -19.06 -0.45
N PRO A 205 -1.57 -18.36 -1.01
CA PRO A 205 -1.38 -17.48 -2.16
C PRO A 205 -0.31 -16.39 -1.92
N ALA A 206 -0.31 -15.77 -0.73
CA ALA A 206 0.69 -14.76 -0.40
C ALA A 206 2.11 -15.35 -0.37
N LEU A 207 2.29 -16.52 0.22
CA LEU A 207 3.58 -17.22 0.22
C LEU A 207 4.04 -17.58 -1.20
N VAL A 208 3.14 -18.07 -2.04
CA VAL A 208 3.46 -18.47 -3.43
C VAL A 208 3.84 -17.26 -4.26
N VAL A 209 3.04 -16.19 -4.22
CA VAL A 209 3.30 -14.97 -5.03
C VAL A 209 4.56 -14.25 -4.56
N ALA A 210 4.73 -14.07 -3.24
CA ALA A 210 5.93 -13.46 -2.68
C ALA A 210 7.19 -14.32 -2.93
N GLY A 211 7.07 -15.64 -2.80
CA GLY A 211 8.13 -16.58 -3.12
C GLY A 211 8.53 -16.54 -4.61
N ALA A 212 7.55 -16.48 -5.51
CA ALA A 212 7.80 -16.35 -6.94
C ALA A 212 8.52 -15.02 -7.28
N PHE A 213 8.08 -13.92 -6.66
CA PHE A 213 8.74 -12.62 -6.81
C PHE A 213 10.19 -12.66 -6.29
N GLY A 214 10.41 -13.20 -5.09
CA GLY A 214 11.74 -13.34 -4.49
C GLY A 214 12.68 -14.23 -5.32
N LEU A 215 12.19 -15.37 -5.81
CA LEU A 215 12.95 -16.24 -6.70
C LEU A 215 13.29 -15.54 -8.02
N TRP A 216 12.32 -14.87 -8.64
CA TRP A 216 12.60 -14.11 -9.86
C TRP A 216 13.66 -13.04 -9.62
N THR A 217 13.52 -12.26 -8.53
CA THR A 217 14.52 -11.24 -8.16
C THR A 217 15.90 -11.84 -8.01
N GLN A 218 16.03 -12.98 -7.30
CA GLN A 218 17.32 -13.63 -7.02
C GLN A 218 18.01 -14.18 -8.26
N PHE A 219 17.26 -14.65 -9.26
CA PHE A 219 17.85 -15.29 -10.44
C PHE A 219 17.95 -14.37 -11.67
N ALA A 220 17.24 -13.24 -11.69
CA ALA A 220 17.24 -12.33 -12.85
C ALA A 220 18.00 -11.03 -12.60
N TYR A 221 18.21 -10.67 -11.36
CA TYR A 221 18.88 -9.43 -10.92
C TYR A 221 19.82 -9.68 -9.74
#